data_2dadefec698239b3587fdf0a68751245
#
_entry.id   2dadefec698239b3587fdf0a68751245
#
_cell.length_a   1.000
_cell.length_b   1.000
_cell.length_c   1.000
_cell.angle_alpha   90.00
_cell.angle_beta   90.00
_cell.angle_gamma   90.00
#
_symmetry.space_group_name_H-M   'P 1'
#
loop_
_entity.id
_entity.type
_entity.pdbx_description
1 polymer ?
#
loop_
_entity_poly.entity_id
_entity_poly.type
_entity_poly.pdbx_seq_one_letter_code
_entity_poly.pdbx_strand_id
1 'polypeptide(L)'
;VSLDGGQKLSTYDWLSDLPQTAIENDVFEVRFKNTRKGYYRNANKLQLKKGDIVAVEASPGHDIGIISLTGELVARQMKKTGVHPNNLEFKKIYRKAKPTDIEKWQESIAREQQTMIKSRQIANRLNLNMKVGDVEFQGDNTKAIFYYIADERVDFRQLIKDLAEAFKIRVEMRQIGARQEAGRIGGIGSCGRELCCSTWITSFSSVTTNS
;
A
#
# COMPACT_ATOMS: atom_id res chain seq x y z
N VAL A 1 -3.61 -7.14 20.39
CA VAL A 1 -3.00 -5.83 20.14
C VAL A 1 -3.41 -5.41 18.74
N SER A 2 -4.32 -4.43 18.68
CA SER A 2 -4.89 -3.89 17.44
C SER A 2 -3.81 -3.20 16.63
N LEU A 3 -3.54 -3.68 15.42
CA LEU A 3 -2.70 -3.03 14.42
C LEU A 3 -3.52 -1.93 13.72
N ASP A 4 -4.04 -1.00 14.50
CA ASP A 4 -4.82 0.12 14.01
C ASP A 4 -3.95 1.34 13.74
N GLY A 5 -3.26 1.29 12.62
CA GLY A 5 -2.78 2.49 11.98
C GLY A 5 -3.93 3.16 11.22
N GLY A 6 -4.64 4.10 11.86
CA GLY A 6 -5.66 4.92 11.22
C GLY A 6 -6.87 4.14 10.73
N GLN A 7 -7.76 3.74 11.62
CA GLN A 7 -9.04 3.16 11.24
C GLN A 7 -9.86 4.17 10.44
N LYS A 8 -9.91 3.99 9.13
CA LYS A 8 -11.08 4.41 8.37
C LYS A 8 -12.25 3.66 9.01
N LEU A 9 -13.26 4.38 9.44
CA LEU A 9 -14.47 3.89 10.10
C LEU A 9 -14.81 2.45 9.66
N SER A 10 -14.67 1.48 10.57
CA SER A 10 -15.12 0.12 10.31
C SER A 10 -16.65 0.14 10.37
N THR A 11 -17.27 0.32 9.22
CA THR A 11 -18.71 0.14 9.10
C THR A 11 -19.03 -1.33 9.29
N TYR A 12 -20.03 -1.62 10.13
CA TYR A 12 -20.58 -2.97 10.22
C TYR A 12 -20.95 -3.48 8.83
N ASP A 13 -20.35 -4.58 8.44
CA ASP A 13 -20.57 -5.17 7.11
C ASP A 13 -21.81 -6.07 7.15
N TRP A 14 -22.99 -5.44 7.05
CA TRP A 14 -24.28 -6.15 6.98
C TRP A 14 -24.42 -7.06 5.76
N LEU A 15 -23.51 -6.93 4.77
CA LEU A 15 -23.47 -7.79 3.58
C LEU A 15 -22.74 -9.12 3.86
N SER A 16 -22.04 -9.24 4.98
CA SER A 16 -21.34 -10.48 5.34
C SER A 16 -22.28 -11.67 5.61
N ASP A 17 -23.53 -11.38 5.95
CA ASP A 17 -24.56 -12.38 6.26
C ASP A 17 -25.38 -12.83 5.05
N LEU A 18 -25.16 -12.23 3.86
CA LEU A 18 -25.82 -12.65 2.66
C LEU A 18 -25.16 -13.91 2.08
N PRO A 19 -25.97 -14.93 1.64
CA PRO A 19 -25.42 -16.10 1.00
C PRO A 19 -24.60 -15.66 -0.24
N GLN A 20 -23.32 -15.95 -0.21
CA GLN A 20 -22.43 -15.71 -1.34
C GLN A 20 -22.88 -16.65 -2.47
N THR A 21 -23.66 -16.16 -3.41
CA THR A 21 -23.85 -16.84 -4.69
C THR A 21 -22.47 -16.98 -5.32
N ALA A 22 -22.05 -18.23 -5.47
CA ALA A 22 -20.74 -18.62 -5.95
C ALA A 22 -20.53 -18.13 -7.39
N ILE A 23 -20.14 -16.89 -7.54
CA ILE A 23 -19.42 -16.46 -8.73
C ILE A 23 -17.96 -16.75 -8.42
N GLU A 24 -17.42 -17.76 -9.09
CA GLU A 24 -16.01 -18.16 -9.03
C GLU A 24 -15.11 -17.00 -9.50
N ASN A 25 -15.02 -15.96 -8.72
CA ASN A 25 -14.03 -14.94 -8.92
C ASN A 25 -12.79 -15.34 -8.14
N ASP A 26 -11.88 -16.05 -8.80
CA ASP A 26 -10.55 -16.40 -8.27
C ASP A 26 -9.68 -15.17 -7.96
N VAL A 27 -10.19 -13.98 -8.12
CA VAL A 27 -9.47 -12.72 -7.95
C VAL A 27 -9.93 -11.99 -6.70
N PHE A 28 -8.98 -11.55 -5.91
CA PHE A 28 -9.17 -10.83 -4.64
C PHE A 28 -8.47 -9.48 -4.68
N GLU A 29 -9.08 -8.46 -4.08
CA GLU A 29 -8.39 -7.21 -3.82
C GLU A 29 -7.62 -7.34 -2.49
N VAL A 30 -6.33 -7.09 -2.55
CA VAL A 30 -5.45 -7.07 -1.38
C VAL A 30 -4.98 -5.64 -1.15
N ARG A 31 -5.14 -5.15 0.07
CA ARG A 31 -4.61 -3.85 0.49
C ARG A 31 -3.30 -4.03 1.26
N PHE A 32 -2.41 -3.10 1.05
CA PHE A 32 -1.14 -2.95 1.75
C PHE A 32 -1.18 -1.68 2.61
N LYS A 33 -0.04 -1.10 2.87
CA LYS A 33 0.03 0.14 3.63
C LYS A 33 -0.73 1.28 2.93
N ASN A 34 -1.48 2.03 3.72
CA ASN A 34 -2.24 3.21 3.30
C ASN A 34 -3.23 2.89 2.15
N THR A 35 -3.04 3.53 1.00
CA THR A 35 -3.93 3.41 -0.16
C THR A 35 -3.45 2.41 -1.21
N ARG A 36 -2.28 1.78 -1.03
CA ARG A 36 -1.77 0.82 -2.00
C ARG A 36 -2.61 -0.45 -1.98
N LYS A 37 -3.11 -0.81 -3.14
CA LYS A 37 -3.96 -2.00 -3.36
C LYS A 37 -3.52 -2.71 -4.63
N GLY A 38 -3.84 -3.99 -4.73
CA GLY A 38 -3.61 -4.79 -5.92
C GLY A 38 -4.65 -5.91 -6.04
N TYR A 39 -4.77 -6.45 -7.24
CA TYR A 39 -5.61 -7.60 -7.53
C TYR A 39 -4.76 -8.84 -7.71
N TYR A 40 -5.14 -9.91 -7.04
CA TYR A 40 -4.37 -11.15 -6.99
C TYR A 40 -5.26 -12.34 -7.21
N ARG A 41 -4.76 -13.35 -7.94
CA ARG A 41 -5.48 -14.59 -8.22
C ARG A 41 -5.22 -15.62 -7.13
N ASN A 42 -6.28 -16.25 -6.67
CA ASN A 42 -6.23 -17.38 -5.75
C ASN A 42 -5.99 -18.70 -6.52
N ALA A 43 -4.78 -18.87 -7.04
CA ALA A 43 -4.43 -20.05 -7.84
C ALA A 43 -4.50 -21.37 -7.04
N ASN A 44 -4.34 -21.30 -5.73
CA ASN A 44 -4.30 -22.47 -4.83
C ASN A 44 -5.67 -22.81 -4.24
N LYS A 45 -6.75 -22.17 -4.69
CA LYS A 45 -8.12 -22.37 -4.19
C LYS A 45 -8.24 -22.33 -2.66
N LEU A 46 -7.52 -21.40 -2.04
CA LEU A 46 -7.54 -21.20 -0.60
C LEU A 46 -8.91 -20.66 -0.17
N GLN A 47 -9.39 -21.11 0.99
CA GLN A 47 -10.56 -20.49 1.61
C GLN A 47 -10.17 -19.15 2.23
N LEU A 48 -10.45 -18.08 1.51
CA LEU A 48 -10.09 -16.72 1.85
C LEU A 48 -11.34 -15.88 2.10
N LYS A 49 -11.26 -15.02 3.11
CA LYS A 49 -12.30 -14.05 3.45
C LYS A 49 -11.70 -12.66 3.65
N LYS A 50 -12.58 -11.65 3.60
CA LYS A 50 -12.20 -10.28 3.93
C LYS A 50 -11.56 -10.21 5.31
N GLY A 51 -10.44 -9.52 5.43
CA GLY A 51 -9.65 -9.40 6.66
C GLY A 51 -8.54 -10.44 6.82
N ASP A 52 -8.52 -11.50 6.01
CA ASP A 52 -7.42 -12.47 6.05
C ASP A 52 -6.11 -11.84 5.62
N ILE A 53 -5.04 -12.13 6.36
CA ILE A 53 -3.69 -11.71 6.03
C ILE A 53 -3.08 -12.77 5.11
N VAL A 54 -2.57 -12.36 3.96
CA VAL A 54 -2.07 -13.25 2.92
C VAL A 54 -0.68 -12.85 2.45
N ALA A 55 0.10 -13.86 2.06
CA ALA A 55 1.34 -13.69 1.34
C ALA A 55 1.06 -13.75 -0.16
N VAL A 56 1.45 -12.71 -0.88
CA VAL A 56 1.19 -12.54 -2.31
C VAL A 56 2.48 -12.42 -3.10
N GLU A 57 2.41 -12.74 -4.37
CA GLU A 57 3.54 -12.64 -5.29
C GLU A 57 4.01 -11.19 -5.44
N ALA A 58 5.32 -11.00 -5.31
CA ALA A 58 6.00 -9.74 -5.57
C ALA A 58 7.27 -9.98 -6.40
N SER A 59 7.81 -8.95 -6.99
CA SER A 59 9.08 -9.00 -7.74
C SER A 59 10.08 -8.00 -7.13
N PRO A 60 11.11 -8.52 -6.44
CA PRO A 60 11.37 -9.92 -6.06
C PRO A 60 10.53 -10.36 -4.85
N GLY A 61 10.44 -11.69 -4.64
CA GLY A 61 9.95 -12.30 -3.42
C GLY A 61 8.44 -12.26 -3.22
N HIS A 62 8.00 -11.99 -2.01
CA HIS A 62 6.60 -11.93 -1.63
C HIS A 62 6.29 -10.70 -0.76
N ASP A 63 5.05 -10.26 -0.82
CA ASP A 63 4.54 -9.18 0.02
C ASP A 63 3.43 -9.69 0.94
N ILE A 64 3.19 -8.99 2.03
CA ILE A 64 2.12 -9.29 2.98
C ILE A 64 1.05 -8.21 2.89
N GLY A 65 -0.19 -8.63 2.72
CA GLY A 65 -1.33 -7.74 2.65
C GLY A 65 -2.57 -8.34 3.27
N ILE A 66 -3.62 -7.54 3.32
CA ILE A 66 -4.91 -7.91 3.91
C ILE A 66 -5.96 -7.92 2.81
N ILE A 67 -6.75 -8.98 2.73
CA ILE A 67 -7.87 -9.05 1.77
C ILE A 67 -8.90 -7.99 2.13
N SER A 68 -9.15 -7.09 1.19
CA SER A 68 -10.10 -5.98 1.35
C SER A 68 -11.43 -6.22 0.67
N LEU A 69 -11.43 -6.87 -0.50
CA LEU A 69 -12.64 -7.23 -1.23
C LEU A 69 -12.54 -8.65 -1.79
N THR A 70 -13.69 -9.31 -1.86
CA THR A 70 -13.87 -10.66 -2.38
C THR A 70 -15.06 -10.71 -3.35
N GLY A 71 -15.12 -11.75 -4.19
CA GLY A 71 -16.28 -12.04 -5.02
C GLY A 71 -16.68 -10.92 -5.99
N GLU A 72 -17.96 -10.70 -6.13
CA GLU A 72 -18.55 -9.75 -7.10
C GLU A 72 -18.09 -8.29 -6.87
N LEU A 73 -17.79 -7.92 -5.61
CA LEU A 73 -17.32 -6.58 -5.27
C LEU A 73 -15.97 -6.27 -5.93
N VAL A 74 -15.13 -7.28 -6.12
CA VAL A 74 -13.84 -7.13 -6.81
C VAL A 74 -14.07 -6.73 -8.27
N ALA A 75 -15.00 -7.42 -8.95
CA ALA A 75 -15.33 -7.13 -10.34
C ALA A 75 -15.89 -5.70 -10.52
N ARG A 76 -16.74 -5.25 -9.60
CA ARG A 76 -17.27 -3.88 -9.59
C ARG A 76 -16.15 -2.85 -9.36
N GLN A 77 -15.25 -3.12 -8.44
CA GLN A 77 -14.11 -2.23 -8.15
C GLN A 77 -13.14 -2.18 -9.33
N MET A 78 -12.86 -3.30 -9.98
CA MET A 78 -12.01 -3.34 -11.17
C MET A 78 -12.60 -2.50 -12.32
N LYS A 79 -13.92 -2.59 -12.57
CA LYS A 79 -14.60 -1.73 -13.54
C LYS A 79 -14.46 -0.25 -13.21
N LYS A 80 -14.63 0.11 -11.92
CA LYS A 80 -14.50 1.50 -11.45
C LYS A 80 -13.09 2.06 -11.64
N THR A 81 -12.07 1.21 -11.50
CA THR A 81 -10.66 1.59 -11.65
C THR A 81 -10.11 1.42 -13.06
N GLY A 82 -10.95 1.03 -14.03
CA GLY A 82 -10.54 0.82 -15.42
C GLY A 82 -9.66 -0.41 -15.65
N VAL A 83 -9.64 -1.32 -14.70
CA VAL A 83 -8.87 -2.57 -14.78
C VAL A 83 -9.71 -3.65 -15.43
N HIS A 84 -9.33 -4.11 -16.63
CA HIS A 84 -10.02 -5.17 -17.34
C HIS A 84 -9.44 -6.55 -17.01
N PRO A 85 -10.27 -7.53 -16.58
CA PRO A 85 -9.81 -8.86 -16.18
C PRO A 85 -9.04 -9.62 -17.27
N ASN A 86 -9.37 -9.38 -18.53
CA ASN A 86 -8.82 -10.13 -19.67
C ASN A 86 -7.42 -9.68 -20.11
N ASN A 87 -6.92 -8.54 -19.61
CA ASN A 87 -5.69 -7.93 -20.09
C ASN A 87 -4.54 -8.00 -19.10
N LEU A 88 -4.72 -8.65 -17.93
CA LEU A 88 -3.72 -8.68 -16.87
C LEU A 88 -3.41 -10.10 -16.46
N GLU A 89 -2.14 -10.45 -16.48
CA GLU A 89 -1.62 -11.55 -15.69
C GLU A 89 -1.65 -11.15 -14.21
N PHE A 90 -2.70 -11.62 -13.50
CA PHE A 90 -2.77 -11.38 -12.06
C PHE A 90 -1.67 -12.14 -11.34
N LYS A 91 -0.95 -11.44 -10.48
CA LYS A 91 -0.05 -12.05 -9.51
C LYS A 91 -0.84 -12.97 -8.59
N LYS A 92 -0.17 -13.97 -8.05
CA LYS A 92 -0.82 -15.03 -7.28
C LYS A 92 -0.83 -14.73 -5.78
N ILE A 93 -1.87 -15.21 -5.10
CA ILE A 93 -1.86 -15.39 -3.65
C ILE A 93 -1.20 -16.73 -3.38
N TYR A 94 -0.09 -16.73 -2.65
CA TYR A 94 0.64 -17.96 -2.35
C TYR A 94 -0.02 -18.75 -1.23
N ARG A 95 -0.36 -18.07 -0.13
CA ARG A 95 -0.89 -18.71 1.09
C ARG A 95 -1.43 -17.66 2.07
N LYS A 96 -2.14 -18.12 3.10
CA LYS A 96 -2.37 -17.31 4.29
C LYS A 96 -1.04 -17.03 5.00
N ALA A 97 -0.89 -15.84 5.57
CA ALA A 97 0.31 -15.46 6.28
C ALA A 97 0.53 -16.38 7.50
N LYS A 98 1.76 -16.82 7.69
CA LYS A 98 2.18 -17.56 8.88
C LYS A 98 2.53 -16.57 10.00
N PRO A 99 2.54 -16.98 11.27
CA PRO A 99 2.97 -16.11 12.38
C PRO A 99 4.32 -15.45 12.14
N THR A 100 5.28 -16.18 11.58
CA THR A 100 6.62 -15.68 11.22
C THR A 100 6.60 -14.60 10.13
N ASP A 101 5.65 -14.65 9.20
CA ASP A 101 5.47 -13.62 8.19
C ASP A 101 4.93 -12.33 8.83
N ILE A 102 4.00 -12.48 9.76
CA ILE A 102 3.38 -11.36 10.48
C ILE A 102 4.42 -10.66 11.37
N GLU A 103 5.26 -11.42 12.07
CA GLU A 103 6.35 -10.87 12.87
C GLU A 103 7.31 -10.04 12.01
N LYS A 104 7.80 -10.58 10.90
CA LYS A 104 8.67 -9.86 9.95
C LYS A 104 8.00 -8.61 9.39
N TRP A 105 6.72 -8.70 9.09
CA TRP A 105 5.95 -7.54 8.61
C TRP A 105 5.82 -6.45 9.67
N GLN A 106 5.59 -6.82 10.94
CA GLN A 106 5.56 -5.88 12.06
C GLN A 106 6.92 -5.22 12.30
N GLU A 107 8.00 -5.99 12.25
CA GLU A 107 9.36 -5.46 12.32
C GLU A 107 9.65 -4.46 11.19
N SER A 108 9.19 -4.76 9.97
CA SER A 108 9.30 -3.85 8.83
C SER A 108 8.62 -2.52 9.11
N ILE A 109 7.39 -2.56 9.59
CA ILE A 109 6.61 -1.35 9.91
C ILE A 109 7.31 -0.54 11.01
N ALA A 110 7.84 -1.18 12.04
CA ALA A 110 8.58 -0.50 13.10
C ALA A 110 9.84 0.22 12.60
N ARG A 111 10.49 -0.31 11.54
CA ARG A 111 11.69 0.26 10.95
C ARG A 111 11.42 1.42 9.98
N GLU A 112 10.21 1.55 9.47
CA GLU A 112 9.86 2.52 8.41
C GLU A 112 10.17 3.96 8.82
N GLN A 113 9.84 4.36 10.03
CA GLN A 113 10.06 5.72 10.50
C GLN A 113 11.56 6.08 10.58
N GLN A 114 12.37 5.19 11.13
CA GLN A 114 13.81 5.40 11.21
C GLN A 114 14.46 5.43 9.82
N THR A 115 13.99 4.55 8.93
CA THR A 115 14.45 4.51 7.55
C THR A 115 14.10 5.78 6.81
N MET A 116 12.90 6.33 7.04
CA MET A 116 12.48 7.60 6.45
C MET A 116 13.38 8.76 6.91
N ILE A 117 13.69 8.84 8.21
CA ILE A 117 14.57 9.90 8.77
C ILE A 117 15.97 9.81 8.14
N LYS A 118 16.55 8.62 8.11
CA LYS A 118 17.87 8.41 7.48
C LYS A 118 17.86 8.73 5.99
N SER A 119 16.81 8.38 5.29
CA SER A 119 16.66 8.68 3.87
C SER A 119 16.63 10.19 3.59
N ARG A 120 15.96 10.95 4.44
CA ARG A 120 15.96 12.43 4.38
C ARG A 120 17.36 13.00 4.60
N GLN A 121 18.13 12.46 5.54
CA GLN A 121 19.51 12.87 5.80
C GLN A 121 20.41 12.60 4.59
N ILE A 122 20.26 11.44 3.95
CA ILE A 122 21.04 11.09 2.75
C ILE A 122 20.65 12.01 1.57
N ALA A 123 19.36 12.25 1.34
CA ALA A 123 18.91 13.16 0.30
C ALA A 123 19.41 14.59 0.51
N ASN A 124 19.39 15.09 1.74
CA ASN A 124 19.94 16.40 2.09
C ASN A 124 21.45 16.49 1.87
N ARG A 125 22.19 15.43 2.21
CA ARG A 125 23.65 15.37 1.97
C ARG A 125 24.00 15.43 0.48
N LEU A 126 23.12 14.88 -0.36
CA LEU A 126 23.26 14.93 -1.82
C LEU A 126 22.71 16.24 -2.43
N ASN A 127 22.24 17.18 -1.61
CA ASN A 127 21.64 18.45 -2.03
C ASN A 127 20.49 18.27 -3.06
N LEU A 128 19.70 17.23 -2.89
CA LEU A 128 18.55 16.97 -3.76
C LEU A 128 17.36 17.82 -3.34
N ASN A 129 16.73 18.52 -4.29
CA ASN A 129 15.52 19.31 -4.05
C ASN A 129 14.28 18.42 -4.02
N MET A 130 14.19 17.60 -2.98
CA MET A 130 13.10 16.66 -2.76
C MET A 130 12.93 16.33 -1.28
N LYS A 131 11.75 15.84 -0.93
CA LYS A 131 11.45 15.37 0.43
C LYS A 131 10.92 13.95 0.38
N VAL A 132 11.52 13.03 1.15
CA VAL A 132 10.94 11.70 1.38
C VAL A 132 9.77 11.85 2.35
N GLY A 133 8.57 11.55 1.88
CA GLY A 133 7.33 11.68 2.66
C GLY A 133 6.97 10.41 3.41
N ASP A 134 7.27 9.24 2.84
CA ASP A 134 6.93 7.95 3.44
C ASP A 134 7.86 6.84 2.92
N VAL A 135 7.94 5.75 3.67
CA VAL A 135 8.64 4.52 3.29
C VAL A 135 7.73 3.34 3.56
N GLU A 136 7.70 2.40 2.63
CA GLU A 136 6.95 1.15 2.74
C GLU A 136 7.84 -0.03 2.41
N PHE A 137 8.08 -0.90 3.39
CA PHE A 137 8.81 -2.15 3.15
C PHE A 137 7.90 -3.22 2.57
N GLN A 138 8.43 -4.00 1.64
CA GLN A 138 7.80 -5.26 1.24
C GLN A 138 7.81 -6.23 2.42
N GLY A 139 6.77 -7.06 2.54
CA GLY A 139 6.59 -7.94 3.71
C GLY A 139 7.73 -8.92 3.99
N ASP A 140 8.55 -9.25 2.99
CA ASP A 140 9.75 -10.08 3.12
C ASP A 140 11.05 -9.29 3.40
N ASN A 141 10.97 -7.97 3.53
CA ASN A 141 12.11 -7.06 3.76
C ASN A 141 13.16 -7.00 2.63
N THR A 142 12.88 -7.50 1.44
CA THR A 142 13.82 -7.49 0.32
C THR A 142 13.79 -6.21 -0.51
N LYS A 143 12.69 -5.46 -0.42
CA LYS A 143 12.43 -4.24 -1.19
C LYS A 143 11.75 -3.20 -0.33
N ALA A 144 12.03 -1.93 -0.58
CA ALA A 144 11.27 -0.82 -0.03
C ALA A 144 10.91 0.20 -1.09
N ILE A 145 9.73 0.79 -0.95
CA ILE A 145 9.23 1.88 -1.78
C ILE A 145 9.40 3.17 -0.99
N PHE A 146 10.14 4.11 -1.55
CA PHE A 146 10.33 5.45 -0.99
C PHE A 146 9.42 6.42 -1.73
N TYR A 147 8.45 6.96 -1.02
CA TYR A 147 7.53 7.96 -1.57
C TYR A 147 8.11 9.36 -1.34
N TYR A 148 8.23 10.12 -2.41
CA TYR A 148 8.84 11.45 -2.35
C TYR A 148 7.98 12.51 -2.99
N ILE A 149 8.20 13.75 -2.57
CA ILE A 149 7.66 14.96 -3.16
C ILE A 149 8.80 15.75 -3.75
N ALA A 150 8.62 16.23 -4.98
CA ALA A 150 9.52 17.15 -5.63
C ALA A 150 8.73 18.04 -6.58
N ASP A 151 9.11 19.33 -6.65
CA ASP A 151 8.50 20.28 -7.57
C ASP A 151 9.05 20.13 -9.00
N GLU A 152 10.30 19.68 -9.09
CA GLU A 152 11.00 19.48 -10.36
C GLU A 152 11.51 18.05 -10.48
N ARG A 153 11.98 17.71 -11.68
CA ARG A 153 12.59 16.41 -11.93
C ARG A 153 13.91 16.28 -11.21
N VAL A 154 14.07 15.22 -10.43
CA VAL A 154 15.27 14.92 -9.63
C VAL A 154 16.01 13.71 -10.19
N ASP A 155 17.35 13.77 -10.21
CA ASP A 155 18.19 12.62 -10.54
C ASP A 155 18.47 11.79 -9.26
N PHE A 156 17.88 10.60 -9.20
CA PHE A 156 18.00 9.72 -8.02
C PHE A 156 19.11 8.69 -8.11
N ARG A 157 19.90 8.62 -9.18
CA ARG A 157 20.85 7.52 -9.39
C ARG A 157 21.78 7.31 -8.21
N GLN A 158 22.35 8.39 -7.69
CA GLN A 158 23.22 8.31 -6.51
C GLN A 158 22.42 8.01 -5.24
N LEU A 159 21.26 8.64 -5.07
CA LEU A 159 20.39 8.40 -3.91
C LEU A 159 19.96 6.93 -3.82
N ILE A 160 19.55 6.31 -4.91
CA ILE A 160 19.18 4.90 -4.96
C ILE A 160 20.34 4.00 -4.54
N LYS A 161 21.56 4.29 -5.00
CA LYS A 161 22.75 3.53 -4.59
C LYS A 161 23.02 3.66 -3.10
N ASP A 162 23.02 4.88 -2.59
CA ASP A 162 23.30 5.15 -1.17
C ASP A 162 22.23 4.52 -0.26
N LEU A 163 20.94 4.58 -0.66
CA LEU A 163 19.86 3.94 0.08
C LEU A 163 19.97 2.41 0.04
N ALA A 164 20.26 1.84 -1.13
CA ALA A 164 20.42 0.40 -1.29
C ALA A 164 21.60 -0.14 -0.46
N GLU A 165 22.70 0.61 -0.39
CA GLU A 165 23.86 0.28 0.41
C GLU A 165 23.57 0.42 1.92
N ALA A 166 22.93 1.52 2.32
CA ALA A 166 22.64 1.82 3.72
C ALA A 166 21.66 0.83 4.35
N PHE A 167 20.68 0.36 3.60
CA PHE A 167 19.61 -0.51 4.09
C PHE A 167 19.69 -1.94 3.60
N LYS A 168 20.59 -2.24 2.65
CA LYS A 168 20.79 -3.57 2.03
C LYS A 168 19.50 -4.15 1.44
N ILE A 169 18.75 -3.31 0.76
CA ILE A 169 17.46 -3.63 0.13
C ILE A 169 17.38 -3.11 -1.29
N ARG A 170 16.45 -3.63 -2.06
CA ARG A 170 16.05 -3.04 -3.34
C ARG A 170 15.25 -1.76 -3.10
N VAL A 171 15.60 -0.70 -3.82
CA VAL A 171 14.97 0.62 -3.68
C VAL A 171 14.11 0.92 -4.90
N GLU A 172 12.86 1.28 -4.65
CA GLU A 172 11.96 1.84 -5.64
C GLU A 172 11.55 3.25 -5.20
N MET A 173 11.62 4.22 -6.13
CA MET A 173 11.22 5.60 -5.88
C MET A 173 9.87 5.86 -6.53
N ARG A 174 8.92 6.41 -5.77
CA ARG A 174 7.61 6.84 -6.28
C ARG A 174 7.31 8.27 -5.90
N GLN A 175 7.00 9.08 -6.91
CA GLN A 175 6.55 10.45 -6.67
C GLN A 175 5.11 10.46 -6.20
N ILE A 176 4.83 11.28 -5.18
CA ILE A 176 3.49 11.57 -4.69
C ILE A 176 3.26 13.08 -4.65
N GLY A 177 1.99 13.50 -4.78
CA GLY A 177 1.62 14.90 -4.57
C GLY A 177 1.48 15.23 -3.09
N ALA A 178 1.50 16.53 -2.76
CA ALA A 178 1.37 17.02 -1.38
C ALA A 178 0.07 16.53 -0.69
N ARG A 179 -1.03 16.43 -1.42
CA ARG A 179 -2.29 15.87 -0.91
C ARG A 179 -2.18 14.38 -0.57
N GLN A 180 -1.47 13.62 -1.40
CA GLN A 180 -1.23 12.19 -1.15
C GLN A 180 -0.32 11.98 0.05
N GLU A 181 0.66 12.87 0.28
CA GLU A 181 1.48 12.87 1.49
C GLU A 181 0.62 13.02 2.74
N ALA A 182 -0.26 14.03 2.76
CA ALA A 182 -1.18 14.25 3.89
C ALA A 182 -2.06 13.02 4.17
N GLY A 183 -2.53 12.32 3.13
CA GLY A 183 -3.30 11.08 3.26
C GLY A 183 -2.50 9.89 3.79
N ARG A 184 -1.16 9.91 3.67
CA ARG A 184 -0.27 8.84 4.16
C ARG A 184 0.18 9.05 5.59
N ILE A 185 0.56 10.27 5.93
CA ILE A 185 1.09 10.61 7.25
C ILE A 185 -0.05 10.76 8.27
N GLY A 186 -1.27 11.06 7.82
CA GLY A 186 -2.33 11.57 8.65
C GLY A 186 -2.08 13.04 8.98
N GLY A 187 -3.01 13.92 8.67
CA GLY A 187 -2.90 15.34 8.97
C GLY A 187 -3.94 15.74 10.02
N ILE A 188 -3.58 16.70 10.85
CA ILE A 188 -4.51 17.34 11.80
C ILE A 188 -4.91 18.69 11.21
N GLY A 189 -6.22 18.93 11.08
CA GLY A 189 -6.75 20.22 10.66
C GLY A 189 -6.60 21.28 11.74
N SER A 190 -6.81 22.54 11.38
CA SER A 190 -6.80 23.66 12.32
C SER A 190 -7.83 23.54 13.46
N CYS A 191 -8.82 22.68 13.29
CA CYS A 191 -9.82 22.32 14.32
C CYS A 191 -9.34 21.24 15.31
N GLY A 192 -8.11 20.71 15.19
CA GLY A 192 -7.57 19.65 16.04
C GLY A 192 -8.06 18.23 15.72
N ARG A 193 -8.87 18.08 14.66
CA ARG A 193 -9.33 16.75 14.18
C ARG A 193 -8.50 16.30 12.98
N GLU A 194 -8.46 14.98 12.75
CA GLU A 194 -7.86 14.44 11.54
C GLU A 194 -8.50 15.03 10.28
N LEU A 195 -7.66 15.34 9.29
CA LEU A 195 -8.13 15.84 8.01
C LEU A 195 -9.03 14.82 7.34
N CYS A 196 -10.18 15.25 6.82
CA CYS A 196 -11.11 14.38 6.08
C CYS A 196 -10.44 13.68 4.89
N CYS A 197 -9.42 14.29 4.28
CA CYS A 197 -8.64 13.67 3.21
C CYS A 197 -7.80 12.49 3.69
N SER A 198 -7.44 12.40 4.97
CA SER A 198 -6.73 11.24 5.52
C SER A 198 -7.67 10.10 5.94
N THR A 199 -8.94 10.41 6.24
CA THR A 199 -9.93 9.43 6.74
C THR A 199 -10.87 8.91 5.67
N TRP A 200 -11.32 9.76 4.73
CA TRP A 200 -12.37 9.43 3.76
C TRP A 200 -11.87 9.22 2.33
N ILE A 201 -10.83 9.96 1.92
CA ILE A 201 -10.38 9.95 0.54
C ILE A 201 -9.36 8.83 0.35
N THR A 202 -9.73 7.83 -0.43
CA THR A 202 -8.87 6.67 -0.76
C THR A 202 -7.96 6.90 -1.96
N SER A 203 -8.34 7.83 -2.83
CA SER A 203 -7.55 8.25 -4.00
C SER A 203 -7.82 9.71 -4.30
N PHE A 204 -6.76 10.45 -4.67
CA PHE A 204 -6.88 11.85 -5.06
C PHE A 204 -6.94 11.94 -6.59
N SER A 205 -8.03 12.49 -7.10
CA SER A 205 -8.13 12.95 -8.48
C SER A 205 -7.98 14.46 -8.52
N SER A 206 -7.37 14.99 -9.58
CA SER A 206 -7.33 16.41 -9.82
C SER A 206 -8.76 16.89 -10.19
N VAL A 207 -9.27 17.83 -9.43
CA VAL A 207 -10.56 18.51 -9.73
C VAL A 207 -10.21 19.76 -10.51
N THR A 208 -10.73 19.88 -11.72
CA THR A 208 -10.62 21.10 -12.50
C THR A 208 -11.59 22.16 -11.97
N THR A 209 -11.22 23.43 -12.01
CA THR A 209 -12.00 24.56 -11.49
C THR A 209 -13.29 24.85 -12.28
N ASN A 210 -13.61 24.06 -13.27
CA ASN A 210 -14.78 24.21 -14.16
C ASN A 210 -15.88 23.16 -13.91
N SER A 211 -16.02 22.67 -12.70
CA SER A 211 -17.16 21.80 -12.30
C SER A 211 -18.05 22.50 -11.29
#